data_23ea5ee12ec5418cee6aa0e75c518501
#
_entry.id   23ea5ee12ec5418cee6aa0e75c518501
#
_cell.length_a   1.000
_cell.length_b   1.000
_cell.length_c   1.000
_cell.angle_alpha   90.00
_cell.angle_beta   90.00
_cell.angle_gamma   90.00
#
_symmetry.space_group_name_H-M   'P 1'
#
loop_
_entity.id
_entity.type
_entity.pdbx_description
1 polymer ?
#
loop_
_entity_poly.entity_id
_entity_poly.type
_entity_poly.pdbx_seq_one_letter_code
_entity_poly.pdbx_strand_id
1 'polypeptide(L)'
;VASAQWGAGPKGFFMADAFAGYVCTSAAIDAAVEQRSMLSHPFYQAWEAGTLTKDALAAYAKQYFHHVEAFPRAVSAVHANCPDAKGRRLLAENLAEEEGLGEGKDHHAALWMGFAEALGANEGAVRTVKLNPETQHLIDTFRSLSRRSYASGLAALYAYESQLPAVARTKIKGLVERYDIKSKRALKFFEVHEGADIEHADVCRELLDALPESERADAHAAACELADALRLFLTGMQRETGMC
;
A
#
# COMPACT_ATOMS: atom_id res chain seq x y z
N VAL A 1 -28.18 53.56 -29.07
CA VAL A 1 -26.98 53.16 -28.30
C VAL A 1 -27.47 52.26 -27.15
N ALA A 2 -27.42 50.96 -27.33
CA ALA A 2 -27.87 49.96 -26.35
C ALA A 2 -26.63 49.35 -25.68
N SER A 3 -26.52 49.49 -24.35
CA SER A 3 -25.49 48.90 -23.50
C SER A 3 -25.91 47.47 -23.15
N ALA A 4 -25.13 46.47 -23.59
CA ALA A 4 -25.31 45.08 -23.20
C ALA A 4 -24.64 44.83 -21.82
N GLN A 5 -25.44 44.45 -20.82
CA GLN A 5 -24.95 43.93 -19.54
C GLN A 5 -24.63 42.44 -19.70
N TRP A 6 -23.39 42.07 -19.41
CA TRP A 6 -22.97 40.65 -19.28
C TRP A 6 -23.26 40.17 -17.87
N GLY A 7 -24.14 39.19 -17.76
CA GLY A 7 -24.44 38.52 -16.50
C GLY A 7 -23.27 37.69 -16.01
N ALA A 8 -22.97 37.76 -14.74
CA ALA A 8 -22.00 36.92 -14.05
C ALA A 8 -22.47 35.46 -14.05
N GLY A 9 -21.68 34.54 -14.61
CA GLY A 9 -21.87 33.12 -14.55
C GLY A 9 -21.68 32.55 -13.11
N PRO A 10 -22.16 31.35 -12.82
CA PRO A 10 -22.16 30.81 -11.48
C PRO A 10 -20.73 30.61 -10.95
N LYS A 11 -20.49 31.10 -9.73
CA LYS A 11 -19.24 30.95 -8.99
C LYS A 11 -18.91 29.46 -8.88
N GLY A 12 -17.73 29.08 -9.39
CA GLY A 12 -17.18 27.76 -9.19
C GLY A 12 -17.12 27.42 -7.70
N PHE A 13 -17.68 26.28 -7.37
CA PHE A 13 -17.61 25.71 -6.04
C PHE A 13 -16.16 25.27 -5.84
N PHE A 14 -15.38 26.06 -5.14
CA PHE A 14 -14.02 25.69 -4.74
C PHE A 14 -14.13 24.62 -3.66
N MET A 15 -13.57 23.44 -3.93
CA MET A 15 -13.40 22.33 -2.99
C MET A 15 -12.47 22.66 -1.79
N ALA A 16 -12.17 23.92 -1.54
CA ALA A 16 -11.27 24.34 -0.46
C ALA A 16 -11.87 24.23 0.94
N ASP A 17 -13.21 24.12 1.08
CA ASP A 17 -13.86 24.15 2.40
C ASP A 17 -14.01 22.76 3.07
N ALA A 18 -13.66 21.67 2.39
CA ALA A 18 -13.81 20.31 2.96
C ALA A 18 -12.77 19.99 4.05
N PHE A 19 -11.69 20.76 4.16
CA PHE A 19 -10.58 20.50 5.10
C PHE A 19 -10.54 21.43 6.31
N ALA A 20 -11.42 22.42 6.42
CA ALA A 20 -11.42 23.41 7.50
C ALA A 20 -11.75 22.84 8.91
N GLY A 21 -11.93 21.52 9.05
CA GLY A 21 -12.26 20.86 10.33
C GLY A 21 -11.28 19.76 10.78
N TYR A 22 -10.26 19.39 10.00
CA TYR A 22 -9.35 18.32 10.38
C TYR A 22 -8.17 18.84 11.20
N VAL A 23 -8.18 18.53 12.49
CA VAL A 23 -7.11 18.88 13.43
C VAL A 23 -5.85 18.03 13.19
N CYS A 24 -5.98 16.86 12.55
CA CYS A 24 -4.93 15.85 12.39
C CYS A 24 -4.93 15.32 10.94
N THR A 25 -3.78 15.38 10.28
CA THR A 25 -3.63 14.93 8.88
C THR A 25 -3.83 13.41 8.77
N SER A 26 -3.26 12.65 9.69
CA SER A 26 -3.36 11.19 9.72
C SER A 26 -4.81 10.73 9.88
N ALA A 27 -5.62 11.37 10.73
CA ALA A 27 -7.02 11.00 10.92
C ALA A 27 -7.87 11.20 9.65
N ALA A 28 -7.58 12.23 8.85
CA ALA A 28 -8.25 12.46 7.57
C ALA A 28 -7.86 11.35 6.56
N ILE A 29 -6.60 10.93 6.56
CA ILE A 29 -6.11 9.83 5.73
C ILE A 29 -6.72 8.51 6.20
N ASP A 30 -6.78 8.23 7.50
CA ASP A 30 -7.43 7.03 8.06
C ASP A 30 -8.86 6.89 7.55
N ALA A 31 -9.65 7.97 7.61
CA ALA A 31 -11.02 7.95 7.13
C ALA A 31 -11.11 7.68 5.61
N ALA A 32 -10.17 8.21 4.83
CA ALA A 32 -10.12 8.00 3.38
C ALA A 32 -9.67 6.57 3.01
N VAL A 33 -8.70 6.02 3.74
CA VAL A 33 -8.19 4.65 3.58
C VAL A 33 -9.25 3.62 3.99
N GLU A 34 -9.98 3.86 5.09
CA GLU A 34 -11.06 2.96 5.53
C GLU A 34 -12.16 2.81 4.46
N GLN A 35 -12.55 3.90 3.79
CA GLN A 35 -13.49 3.86 2.66
C GLN A 35 -12.96 3.05 1.47
N ARG A 36 -11.64 2.87 1.39
CA ARG A 36 -10.90 2.16 0.34
C ARG A 36 -10.22 0.89 0.85
N SER A 37 -10.62 0.41 2.02
CA SER A 37 -9.98 -0.73 2.69
C SER A 37 -9.81 -1.92 1.74
N MET A 38 -8.60 -2.50 1.71
CA MET A 38 -8.33 -3.71 0.93
C MET A 38 -9.16 -4.90 1.42
N LEU A 39 -9.44 -4.98 2.72
CA LEU A 39 -10.22 -6.08 3.30
C LEU A 39 -11.68 -6.09 2.84
N SER A 40 -12.24 -4.95 2.45
CA SER A 40 -13.60 -4.88 1.88
C SER A 40 -13.65 -5.31 0.41
N HIS A 41 -12.50 -5.57 -0.24
CA HIS A 41 -12.46 -5.97 -1.65
C HIS A 41 -12.89 -7.44 -1.82
N PRO A 42 -13.72 -7.80 -2.83
CA PRO A 42 -14.19 -9.17 -3.04
C PRO A 42 -13.09 -10.22 -3.11
N PHE A 43 -11.92 -9.89 -3.66
CA PHE A 43 -10.77 -10.82 -3.71
C PHE A 43 -10.29 -11.21 -2.31
N TYR A 44 -10.15 -10.25 -1.37
CA TYR A 44 -9.75 -10.58 0.00
C TYR A 44 -10.88 -11.19 0.83
N GLN A 45 -12.12 -10.85 0.55
CA GLN A 45 -13.27 -11.55 1.14
C GLN A 45 -13.31 -13.03 0.71
N ALA A 46 -13.02 -13.31 -0.56
CA ALA A 46 -12.89 -14.68 -1.05
C ALA A 46 -11.69 -15.41 -0.44
N TRP A 47 -10.58 -14.70 -0.18
CA TRP A 47 -9.44 -15.27 0.56
C TRP A 47 -9.85 -15.71 1.97
N GLU A 48 -10.50 -14.84 2.72
CA GLU A 48 -10.97 -15.12 4.09
C GLU A 48 -12.00 -16.26 4.11
N ALA A 49 -12.92 -16.28 3.15
CA ALA A 49 -13.92 -17.35 2.98
C ALA A 49 -13.32 -18.68 2.54
N GLY A 50 -12.08 -18.71 2.03
CA GLY A 50 -11.44 -19.93 1.52
C GLY A 50 -11.97 -20.37 0.16
N THR A 51 -12.52 -19.46 -0.64
CA THR A 51 -13.12 -19.76 -1.94
C THR A 51 -12.19 -19.55 -3.12
N LEU A 52 -10.99 -18.96 -2.90
CA LEU A 52 -9.97 -18.88 -3.94
C LEU A 52 -9.38 -20.26 -4.23
N THR A 53 -9.06 -20.52 -5.50
CA THR A 53 -8.29 -21.71 -5.87
C THR A 53 -6.81 -21.53 -5.49
N LYS A 54 -6.06 -22.63 -5.36
CA LYS A 54 -4.60 -22.58 -5.18
C LYS A 54 -3.90 -21.86 -6.34
N ASP A 55 -4.41 -22.04 -7.55
CA ASP A 55 -3.88 -21.35 -8.74
C ASP A 55 -4.12 -19.82 -8.65
N ALA A 56 -5.27 -19.39 -8.11
CA ALA A 56 -5.54 -17.98 -7.87
C ALA A 56 -4.58 -17.37 -6.81
N LEU A 57 -4.30 -18.12 -5.73
CA LEU A 57 -3.31 -17.73 -4.74
C LEU A 57 -1.89 -17.65 -5.34
N ALA A 58 -1.52 -18.61 -6.19
CA ALA A 58 -0.24 -18.63 -6.87
C ALA A 58 -0.11 -17.49 -7.90
N ALA A 59 -1.18 -17.17 -8.63
CA ALA A 59 -1.21 -16.00 -9.52
C ALA A 59 -1.02 -14.69 -8.74
N TYR A 60 -1.76 -14.54 -7.65
CA TYR A 60 -1.60 -13.40 -6.74
C TYR A 60 -0.17 -13.28 -6.22
N ALA A 61 0.42 -14.39 -5.73
CA ALA A 61 1.77 -14.39 -5.20
C ALA A 61 2.81 -13.94 -6.23
N LYS A 62 2.68 -14.38 -7.49
CA LYS A 62 3.56 -13.97 -8.59
C LYS A 62 3.44 -12.49 -8.94
N GLN A 63 2.23 -11.98 -9.04
CA GLN A 63 1.98 -10.58 -9.39
C GLN A 63 2.45 -9.62 -8.29
N TYR A 64 2.08 -9.91 -7.04
CA TYR A 64 2.38 -9.01 -5.91
C TYR A 64 3.86 -9.01 -5.53
N PHE A 65 4.63 -10.06 -5.86
CA PHE A 65 6.08 -10.11 -5.65
C PHE A 65 6.78 -8.86 -6.18
N HIS A 66 6.40 -8.39 -7.35
CA HIS A 66 7.05 -7.23 -7.99
C HIS A 66 6.76 -5.91 -7.27
N HIS A 67 5.60 -5.80 -6.60
CA HIS A 67 5.33 -4.68 -5.70
C HIS A 67 6.22 -4.76 -4.46
N VAL A 68 6.30 -5.93 -3.82
CA VAL A 68 7.16 -6.14 -2.63
C VAL A 68 8.62 -5.85 -2.97
N GLU A 69 9.15 -6.34 -4.10
CA GLU A 69 10.53 -6.10 -4.55
C GLU A 69 10.78 -4.61 -4.86
N ALA A 70 9.75 -3.86 -5.29
CA ALA A 70 9.88 -2.44 -5.60
C ALA A 70 9.76 -1.53 -4.37
N PHE A 71 9.14 -1.99 -3.28
CA PHE A 71 8.74 -1.18 -2.13
C PHE A 71 9.92 -0.51 -1.40
N PRO A 72 11.08 -1.16 -1.13
CA PRO A 72 12.22 -0.52 -0.48
C PRO A 72 12.71 0.72 -1.23
N ARG A 73 12.57 0.75 -2.56
CA ARG A 73 12.94 1.92 -3.38
C ARG A 73 11.99 3.10 -3.16
N ALA A 74 10.74 2.84 -2.81
CA ALA A 74 9.79 3.89 -2.44
C ALA A 74 10.14 4.46 -1.08
N VAL A 75 10.43 3.63 -0.08
CA VAL A 75 10.90 4.05 1.26
C VAL A 75 12.17 4.89 1.13
N SER A 76 13.16 4.44 0.33
CA SER A 76 14.39 5.16 0.05
C SER A 76 14.15 6.53 -0.58
N ALA A 77 13.17 6.65 -1.50
CA ALA A 77 12.83 7.92 -2.13
C ALA A 77 12.19 8.90 -1.15
N VAL A 78 11.31 8.42 -0.25
CA VAL A 78 10.71 9.25 0.81
C VAL A 78 11.77 9.69 1.80
N HIS A 79 12.70 8.80 2.19
CA HIS A 79 13.85 9.14 3.01
C HIS A 79 14.69 10.26 2.39
N ALA A 80 14.99 10.17 1.08
CA ALA A 80 15.78 11.19 0.38
C ALA A 80 15.08 12.56 0.34
N ASN A 81 13.75 12.59 0.33
CA ASN A 81 12.95 13.82 0.33
C ASN A 81 12.64 14.35 1.74
N CYS A 82 12.95 13.60 2.81
CA CYS A 82 12.64 13.98 4.18
C CYS A 82 13.53 15.13 4.66
N PRO A 83 12.96 16.30 5.05
CA PRO A 83 13.74 17.48 5.40
C PRO A 83 14.39 17.39 6.78
N ASP A 84 13.81 16.66 7.72
CA ASP A 84 14.31 16.60 9.09
C ASP A 84 15.11 15.33 9.42
N ALA A 85 16.04 15.45 10.37
CA ALA A 85 16.95 14.35 10.71
C ALA A 85 16.30 13.23 11.53
N LYS A 86 15.22 13.50 12.29
CA LYS A 86 14.49 12.50 13.04
C LYS A 86 13.72 11.60 12.07
N GLY A 87 12.94 12.22 11.16
CA GLY A 87 12.19 11.49 10.14
C GLY A 87 13.09 10.64 9.25
N ARG A 88 14.27 11.17 8.83
CA ARG A 88 15.22 10.37 8.05
C ARG A 88 15.74 9.13 8.78
N ARG A 89 16.01 9.23 10.09
CA ARG A 89 16.44 8.06 10.89
C ARG A 89 15.36 6.98 10.94
N LEU A 90 14.12 7.38 11.21
CA LEU A 90 12.98 6.46 11.27
C LEU A 90 12.72 5.78 9.91
N LEU A 91 12.78 6.54 8.83
CA LEU A 91 12.65 5.98 7.46
C LEU A 91 13.85 5.09 7.10
N ALA A 92 15.04 5.36 7.61
CA ALA A 92 16.21 4.49 7.42
C ALA A 92 16.08 3.17 8.20
N GLU A 93 15.47 3.17 9.37
CA GLU A 93 15.15 1.96 10.14
C GLU A 93 14.15 1.08 9.39
N ASN A 94 13.06 1.67 8.88
CA ASN A 94 12.09 0.98 8.02
C ASN A 94 12.79 0.38 6.78
N LEU A 95 13.59 1.19 6.05
CA LEU A 95 14.34 0.72 4.88
C LEU A 95 15.29 -0.44 5.23
N ALA A 96 15.95 -0.37 6.38
CA ALA A 96 16.85 -1.44 6.82
C ALA A 96 16.09 -2.76 7.08
N GLU A 97 14.86 -2.69 7.57
CA GLU A 97 14.01 -3.87 7.76
C GLU A 97 13.54 -4.45 6.44
N GLU A 98 13.10 -3.61 5.49
CA GLU A 98 12.70 -4.04 4.17
C GLU A 98 13.82 -4.74 3.40
N GLU A 99 15.05 -4.23 3.50
CA GLU A 99 16.25 -4.80 2.88
C GLU A 99 16.84 -5.98 3.69
N GLY A 100 16.24 -6.33 4.83
CA GLY A 100 16.71 -7.43 5.68
C GLY A 100 18.07 -7.16 6.33
N LEU A 101 18.41 -5.92 6.62
CA LEU A 101 19.67 -5.58 7.26
C LEU A 101 19.62 -5.96 8.74
N GLY A 102 20.46 -6.89 9.12
CA GLY A 102 20.58 -7.42 10.48
C GLY A 102 20.85 -8.91 10.50
N GLU A 103 21.44 -9.39 11.59
CA GLU A 103 21.77 -10.81 11.72
C GLU A 103 20.50 -11.68 11.74
N GLY A 104 20.44 -12.66 10.82
CA GLY A 104 19.32 -13.59 10.71
C GLY A 104 18.03 -13.02 10.12
N LYS A 105 18.07 -11.81 9.54
CA LYS A 105 16.93 -11.20 8.83
C LYS A 105 17.06 -11.46 7.33
N ASP A 106 15.94 -11.84 6.70
CA ASP A 106 15.81 -11.91 5.24
C ASP A 106 15.11 -10.64 4.74
N HIS A 107 15.49 -10.14 3.56
CA HIS A 107 14.77 -9.05 2.92
C HIS A 107 13.34 -9.49 2.52
N HIS A 108 12.39 -8.56 2.54
CA HIS A 108 10.96 -8.89 2.41
C HIS A 108 10.60 -9.59 1.09
N ALA A 109 11.29 -9.28 -0.01
CA ALA A 109 11.09 -10.00 -1.27
C ALA A 109 11.49 -11.50 -1.17
N ALA A 110 12.52 -11.87 -0.37
CA ALA A 110 12.85 -13.27 -0.13
C ALA A 110 11.80 -13.97 0.74
N LEU A 111 11.27 -13.28 1.74
CA LEU A 111 10.16 -13.81 2.55
C LEU A 111 8.91 -14.05 1.69
N TRP A 112 8.58 -13.12 0.81
CA TRP A 112 7.46 -13.29 -0.13
C TRP A 112 7.70 -14.43 -1.12
N MET A 113 8.93 -14.59 -1.61
CA MET A 113 9.30 -15.73 -2.46
C MET A 113 9.02 -17.06 -1.75
N GLY A 114 9.33 -17.16 -0.45
CA GLY A 114 9.00 -18.34 0.36
C GLY A 114 7.50 -18.66 0.38
N PHE A 115 6.64 -17.65 0.42
CA PHE A 115 5.20 -17.82 0.28
C PHE A 115 4.80 -18.31 -1.13
N ALA A 116 5.34 -17.69 -2.19
CA ALA A 116 5.06 -18.08 -3.57
C ALA A 116 5.47 -19.55 -3.85
N GLU A 117 6.64 -19.97 -3.36
CA GLU A 117 7.12 -21.35 -3.48
C GLU A 117 6.24 -22.35 -2.73
N ALA A 118 5.70 -21.99 -1.57
CA ALA A 118 4.76 -22.83 -0.83
C ALA A 118 3.44 -23.07 -1.58
N LEU A 119 3.11 -22.17 -2.52
CA LEU A 119 1.99 -22.32 -3.47
C LEU A 119 2.36 -23.08 -4.74
N GLY A 120 3.60 -23.58 -4.85
CA GLY A 120 4.09 -24.33 -6.00
C GLY A 120 4.66 -23.49 -7.13
N ALA A 121 4.80 -22.16 -6.96
CA ALA A 121 5.47 -21.30 -7.93
C ALA A 121 7.00 -21.46 -7.79
N ASN A 122 7.73 -21.64 -8.91
CA ASN A 122 9.18 -21.56 -8.88
C ASN A 122 9.67 -20.13 -9.03
N GLU A 123 10.86 -19.83 -8.51
CA GLU A 123 11.42 -18.49 -8.51
C GLU A 123 11.49 -17.86 -9.91
N GLY A 124 11.91 -18.63 -10.92
CA GLY A 124 11.98 -18.15 -12.32
C GLY A 124 10.61 -17.69 -12.82
N ALA A 125 9.56 -18.47 -12.55
CA ALA A 125 8.19 -18.10 -12.93
C ALA A 125 7.66 -16.88 -12.17
N VAL A 126 8.07 -16.69 -10.91
CA VAL A 126 7.73 -15.48 -10.14
C VAL A 126 8.41 -14.25 -10.73
N ARG A 127 9.72 -14.32 -10.96
CA ARG A 127 10.53 -13.18 -11.47
C ARG A 127 10.21 -12.77 -12.91
N THR A 128 9.73 -13.71 -13.73
CA THR A 128 9.51 -13.46 -15.16
C THR A 128 8.03 -13.39 -15.54
N VAL A 129 7.11 -13.41 -14.57
CA VAL A 129 5.69 -13.28 -14.88
C VAL A 129 5.43 -11.96 -15.61
N LYS A 130 4.63 -12.03 -16.66
CA LYS A 130 4.15 -10.80 -17.31
C LYS A 130 3.19 -10.10 -16.35
N LEU A 131 3.54 -8.88 -15.96
CA LEU A 131 2.67 -8.08 -15.10
C LEU A 131 1.37 -7.74 -15.81
N ASN A 132 0.26 -7.85 -15.11
CA ASN A 132 -0.98 -7.28 -15.57
C ASN A 132 -0.95 -5.74 -15.46
N PRO A 133 -1.80 -5.02 -16.20
CA PRO A 133 -1.78 -3.57 -16.19
C PRO A 133 -1.97 -2.96 -14.80
N GLU A 134 -2.77 -3.59 -13.94
CA GLU A 134 -3.08 -3.10 -12.60
C GLU A 134 -1.91 -3.29 -11.63
N THR A 135 -1.16 -4.38 -11.76
CA THR A 135 0.09 -4.57 -11.01
C THR A 135 1.13 -3.53 -11.40
N GLN A 136 1.31 -3.31 -12.72
CA GLN A 136 2.22 -2.28 -13.21
C GLN A 136 1.79 -0.89 -12.73
N HIS A 137 0.49 -0.60 -12.78
CA HIS A 137 -0.07 0.67 -12.30
C HIS A 137 0.21 0.89 -10.81
N LEU A 138 0.03 -0.11 -9.95
CA LEU A 138 0.34 -0.03 -8.53
C LEU A 138 1.81 0.35 -8.30
N ILE A 139 2.73 -0.36 -8.97
CA ILE A 139 4.17 -0.11 -8.85
C ILE A 139 4.52 1.32 -9.33
N ASP A 140 3.97 1.74 -10.46
CA ASP A 140 4.22 3.05 -11.05
C ASP A 140 3.62 4.18 -10.20
N THR A 141 2.44 3.97 -9.62
CA THR A 141 1.80 4.92 -8.69
C THR A 141 2.68 5.12 -7.46
N PHE A 142 3.09 4.02 -6.81
CA PHE A 142 3.94 4.12 -5.63
C PHE A 142 5.26 4.82 -5.94
N ARG A 143 5.90 4.47 -7.06
CA ARG A 143 7.14 5.10 -7.53
C ARG A 143 6.96 6.59 -7.82
N SER A 144 5.84 7.00 -8.39
CA SER A 144 5.53 8.39 -8.67
C SER A 144 5.31 9.18 -7.39
N LEU A 145 4.44 8.69 -6.49
CA LEU A 145 4.09 9.34 -5.24
C LEU A 145 5.31 9.53 -4.33
N SER A 146 6.14 8.49 -4.18
CA SER A 146 7.33 8.53 -3.33
C SER A 146 8.40 9.55 -3.79
N ARG A 147 8.33 9.97 -5.06
CA ARG A 147 9.28 10.94 -5.65
C ARG A 147 8.68 12.32 -5.87
N ARG A 148 7.36 12.47 -5.80
CA ARG A 148 6.64 13.73 -6.06
C ARG A 148 7.00 14.81 -5.03
N SER A 149 6.81 14.47 -3.75
CA SER A 149 7.15 15.31 -2.60
C SER A 149 7.32 14.43 -1.36
N TYR A 150 7.89 15.01 -0.28
CA TYR A 150 7.95 14.30 1.01
C TYR A 150 6.55 13.95 1.53
N ALA A 151 5.64 14.93 1.53
CA ALA A 151 4.27 14.73 2.01
C ALA A 151 3.51 13.66 1.21
N SER A 152 3.62 13.70 -0.12
CA SER A 152 3.00 12.72 -1.01
C SER A 152 3.55 11.30 -0.77
N GLY A 153 4.88 11.16 -0.67
CA GLY A 153 5.52 9.87 -0.44
C GLY A 153 5.21 9.28 0.94
N LEU A 154 5.29 10.13 1.97
CA LEU A 154 4.99 9.72 3.35
C LEU A 154 3.54 9.25 3.50
N ALA A 155 2.59 9.97 2.90
CA ALA A 155 1.18 9.59 2.89
C ALA A 155 0.92 8.27 2.13
N ALA A 156 1.67 8.03 1.06
CA ALA A 156 1.61 6.77 0.32
C ALA A 156 2.13 5.59 1.15
N LEU A 157 3.27 5.75 1.87
CA LEU A 157 3.76 4.73 2.81
C LEU A 157 2.69 4.44 3.87
N TYR A 158 2.18 5.47 4.52
CA TYR A 158 1.17 5.35 5.55
C TYR A 158 -0.10 4.65 5.07
N ALA A 159 -0.64 5.03 3.91
CA ALA A 159 -1.85 4.43 3.35
C ALA A 159 -1.70 2.93 3.04
N TYR A 160 -0.48 2.48 2.80
CA TYR A 160 -0.15 1.07 2.61
C TYR A 160 0.06 0.37 3.96
N GLU A 161 1.05 0.80 4.75
CA GLU A 161 1.50 0.13 5.97
C GLU A 161 0.42 0.10 7.05
N SER A 162 -0.44 1.13 7.16
CA SER A 162 -1.54 1.16 8.14
C SER A 162 -2.58 0.05 7.94
N GLN A 163 -2.72 -0.51 6.74
CA GLN A 163 -3.63 -1.61 6.46
C GLN A 163 -3.00 -3.00 6.68
N LEU A 164 -1.66 -3.10 6.57
CA LEU A 164 -0.96 -4.39 6.52
C LEU A 164 -1.13 -5.27 7.76
N PRO A 165 -1.14 -4.77 9.01
CA PRO A 165 -1.34 -5.62 10.18
C PRO A 165 -2.67 -6.39 10.12
N ALA A 166 -3.77 -5.73 9.75
CA ALA A 166 -5.08 -6.36 9.62
C ALA A 166 -5.15 -7.31 8.42
N VAL A 167 -4.54 -6.91 7.30
CA VAL A 167 -4.44 -7.73 6.08
C VAL A 167 -3.61 -8.97 6.34
N ALA A 168 -2.47 -8.87 7.02
CA ALA A 168 -1.59 -9.97 7.37
C ALA A 168 -2.32 -11.00 8.26
N ARG A 169 -2.98 -10.55 9.33
CA ARG A 169 -3.79 -11.43 10.19
C ARG A 169 -4.86 -12.19 9.41
N THR A 170 -5.59 -11.49 8.56
CA THR A 170 -6.64 -12.11 7.73
C THR A 170 -6.06 -13.15 6.77
N LYS A 171 -4.91 -12.85 6.16
CA LYS A 171 -4.22 -13.77 5.25
C LYS A 171 -3.69 -14.99 5.99
N ILE A 172 -3.02 -14.83 7.14
CA ILE A 172 -2.54 -15.96 7.96
C ILE A 172 -3.70 -16.87 8.32
N LYS A 173 -4.78 -16.30 8.85
CA LYS A 173 -5.98 -17.07 9.22
C LYS A 173 -6.52 -17.87 8.05
N GLY A 174 -6.72 -17.22 6.89
CA GLY A 174 -7.20 -17.89 5.68
C GLY A 174 -6.25 -19.02 5.23
N LEU A 175 -4.93 -18.75 5.14
CA LEU A 175 -3.92 -19.73 4.73
C LEU A 175 -3.94 -20.97 5.62
N VAL A 176 -4.00 -20.77 6.95
CA VAL A 176 -3.95 -21.87 7.93
C VAL A 176 -5.26 -22.65 7.98
N GLU A 177 -6.41 -21.97 8.08
CA GLU A 177 -7.71 -22.57 8.34
C GLU A 177 -8.42 -23.07 7.08
N ARG A 178 -8.19 -22.42 5.92
CA ARG A 178 -8.93 -22.68 4.68
C ARG A 178 -8.11 -23.39 3.62
N TYR A 179 -6.81 -23.09 3.54
CA TYR A 179 -5.94 -23.58 2.45
C TYR A 179 -4.94 -24.65 2.91
N ASP A 180 -4.89 -24.96 4.22
CA ASP A 180 -3.94 -25.89 4.84
C ASP A 180 -2.46 -25.54 4.57
N ILE A 181 -2.16 -24.24 4.48
CA ILE A 181 -0.81 -23.72 4.29
C ILE A 181 -0.30 -23.22 5.66
N LYS A 182 0.56 -24.05 6.31
CA LYS A 182 0.98 -23.88 7.71
C LYS A 182 2.49 -23.81 7.89
N SER A 183 3.26 -23.90 6.80
CA SER A 183 4.72 -23.90 6.92
C SER A 183 5.22 -22.52 7.38
N LYS A 184 6.16 -22.49 8.32
CA LYS A 184 6.79 -21.24 8.79
C LYS A 184 7.31 -20.39 7.64
N ARG A 185 7.90 -21.02 6.61
CA ARG A 185 8.40 -20.34 5.42
C ARG A 185 7.30 -19.60 4.67
N ALA A 186 6.12 -20.24 4.52
CA ALA A 186 4.98 -19.63 3.82
C ALA A 186 4.36 -18.45 4.58
N LEU A 187 4.36 -18.50 5.91
CA LEU A 187 3.70 -17.52 6.76
C LEU A 187 4.63 -16.37 7.17
N LYS A 188 5.95 -16.54 7.06
CA LYS A 188 6.96 -15.64 7.63
C LYS A 188 6.80 -14.19 7.19
N PHE A 189 6.52 -13.95 5.90
CA PHE A 189 6.27 -12.60 5.39
C PHE A 189 5.12 -11.92 6.15
N PHE A 190 4.01 -12.61 6.31
CA PHE A 190 2.82 -12.06 6.98
C PHE A 190 3.04 -11.89 8.47
N GLU A 191 3.75 -12.83 9.13
CA GLU A 191 4.07 -12.75 10.56
C GLU A 191 4.94 -11.53 10.88
N VAL A 192 5.89 -11.18 10.01
CA VAL A 192 6.73 -9.98 10.16
C VAL A 192 5.85 -8.72 10.05
N HIS A 193 5.01 -8.64 9.04
CA HIS A 193 4.18 -7.46 8.79
C HIS A 193 3.00 -7.29 9.77
N GLU A 194 2.60 -8.35 10.47
CA GLU A 194 1.61 -8.23 11.56
C GLU A 194 2.12 -7.37 12.73
N GLY A 195 3.45 -7.37 12.97
CA GLY A 195 4.09 -6.63 14.05
C GLY A 195 4.77 -5.34 13.60
N ALA A 196 5.70 -5.43 12.66
CA ALA A 196 6.55 -4.31 12.25
C ALA A 196 5.74 -3.12 11.68
N ASP A 197 4.70 -3.38 10.90
CA ASP A 197 3.92 -2.32 10.28
C ASP A 197 3.08 -1.49 11.29
N ILE A 198 2.87 -1.96 12.49
CA ILE A 198 2.26 -1.14 13.55
C ILE A 198 3.22 0.00 13.92
N GLU A 199 4.49 -0.30 14.14
CA GLU A 199 5.51 0.68 14.49
C GLU A 199 5.78 1.64 13.32
N HIS A 200 5.89 1.11 12.09
CA HIS A 200 6.08 1.91 10.88
C HIS A 200 4.91 2.87 10.61
N ALA A 201 3.67 2.39 10.76
CA ALA A 201 2.48 3.22 10.62
C ALA A 201 2.40 4.31 11.69
N ASP A 202 2.75 4.01 12.94
CA ASP A 202 2.76 5.00 14.02
C ASP A 202 3.81 6.09 13.78
N VAL A 203 4.99 5.72 13.28
CA VAL A 203 6.03 6.66 12.85
C VAL A 203 5.53 7.55 11.70
N CYS A 204 4.96 6.96 10.65
CA CYS A 204 4.41 7.73 9.54
C CYS A 204 3.29 8.65 10.00
N ARG A 205 2.44 8.23 10.94
CA ARG A 205 1.38 9.02 11.56
C ARG A 205 1.95 10.27 12.23
N GLU A 206 2.96 10.11 13.10
CA GLU A 206 3.63 11.24 13.78
C GLU A 206 4.19 12.25 12.78
N LEU A 207 4.86 11.77 11.73
CA LEU A 207 5.45 12.61 10.70
C LEU A 207 4.39 13.32 9.84
N LEU A 208 3.28 12.66 9.52
CA LEU A 208 2.15 13.25 8.78
C LEU A 208 1.48 14.38 9.56
N ASP A 209 1.30 14.19 10.87
CA ASP A 209 0.67 15.19 11.73
C ASP A 209 1.56 16.42 11.95
N ALA A 210 2.88 16.25 11.78
CA ALA A 210 3.85 17.35 11.80
C ALA A 210 3.95 18.13 10.47
N LEU A 211 3.28 17.68 9.39
CA LEU A 211 3.33 18.38 8.10
C LEU A 211 2.75 19.80 8.17
N PRO A 212 3.36 20.76 7.45
CA PRO A 212 2.79 22.09 7.25
C PRO A 212 1.37 21.99 6.67
N GLU A 213 0.50 22.91 7.06
CA GLU A 213 -0.89 22.93 6.56
C GLU A 213 -0.96 22.98 5.02
N SER A 214 -0.04 23.67 4.38
CA SER A 214 0.05 23.76 2.90
C SER A 214 0.32 22.44 2.20
N GLU A 215 0.83 21.40 2.90
CA GLU A 215 1.16 20.10 2.34
C GLU A 215 0.11 19.03 2.64
N ARG A 216 -0.83 19.28 3.57
CA ARG A 216 -1.81 18.28 4.03
C ARG A 216 -2.78 17.83 2.94
N ALA A 217 -3.18 18.75 2.06
CA ALA A 217 -4.07 18.41 0.95
C ALA A 217 -3.39 17.49 -0.07
N ASP A 218 -2.10 17.72 -0.38
CA ASP A 218 -1.30 16.85 -1.26
C ASP A 218 -1.09 15.46 -0.62
N ALA A 219 -0.79 15.41 0.67
CA ALA A 219 -0.67 14.16 1.42
C ALA A 219 -1.97 13.34 1.38
N HIS A 220 -3.12 13.97 1.66
CA HIS A 220 -4.41 13.28 1.60
C HIS A 220 -4.74 12.77 0.20
N ALA A 221 -4.52 13.58 -0.84
CA ALA A 221 -4.75 13.16 -2.23
C ALA A 221 -3.85 11.97 -2.62
N ALA A 222 -2.58 11.99 -2.21
CA ALA A 222 -1.63 10.90 -2.46
C ALA A 222 -2.03 9.59 -1.76
N ALA A 223 -2.51 9.66 -0.52
CA ALA A 223 -3.01 8.49 0.20
C ALA A 223 -4.23 7.87 -0.51
N CYS A 224 -5.18 8.70 -0.97
CA CYS A 224 -6.32 8.23 -1.76
C CYS A 224 -5.88 7.57 -3.07
N GLU A 225 -4.96 8.21 -3.82
CA GLU A 225 -4.42 7.72 -5.09
C GLU A 225 -3.79 6.33 -4.90
N LEU A 226 -3.00 6.13 -3.85
CA LEU A 226 -2.40 4.83 -3.56
C LEU A 226 -3.42 3.79 -3.13
N ALA A 227 -4.34 4.14 -2.22
CA ALA A 227 -5.37 3.20 -1.76
C ALA A 227 -6.27 2.74 -2.93
N ASP A 228 -6.59 3.62 -3.87
CA ASP A 228 -7.31 3.26 -5.10
C ASP A 228 -6.47 2.35 -6.01
N ALA A 229 -5.16 2.57 -6.14
CA ALA A 229 -4.26 1.71 -6.91
C ALA A 229 -4.14 0.29 -6.30
N LEU A 230 -4.09 0.18 -4.96
CA LEU A 230 -4.11 -1.11 -4.25
C LEU A 230 -5.41 -1.88 -4.52
N ARG A 231 -6.55 -1.21 -4.47
CA ARG A 231 -7.85 -1.83 -4.80
C ARG A 231 -7.94 -2.24 -6.26
N LEU A 232 -7.43 -1.40 -7.16
CA LEU A 232 -7.38 -1.69 -8.59
C LEU A 232 -6.52 -2.92 -8.88
N PHE A 233 -5.37 -3.07 -8.18
CA PHE A 233 -4.58 -4.30 -8.24
C PHE A 233 -5.41 -5.53 -7.88
N LEU A 234 -6.17 -5.50 -6.79
CA LEU A 234 -7.05 -6.61 -6.40
C LEU A 234 -8.14 -6.88 -7.42
N THR A 235 -8.69 -5.84 -8.08
CA THR A 235 -9.62 -5.99 -9.20
C THR A 235 -8.95 -6.69 -10.39
N GLY A 236 -7.70 -6.34 -10.70
CA GLY A 236 -6.90 -7.04 -11.71
C GLY A 236 -6.74 -8.52 -11.39
N MET A 237 -6.47 -8.85 -10.13
CA MET A 237 -6.36 -10.25 -9.67
C MET A 237 -7.69 -10.99 -9.76
N GLN A 238 -8.80 -10.35 -9.39
CA GLN A 238 -10.14 -10.92 -9.53
C GLN A 238 -10.43 -11.30 -10.99
N ARG A 239 -10.10 -10.42 -11.92
CA ARG A 239 -10.27 -10.67 -13.37
C ARG A 239 -9.35 -11.78 -13.87
N GLU A 240 -8.05 -11.74 -13.52
CA GLU A 240 -7.06 -12.73 -13.93
C GLU A 240 -7.43 -14.15 -13.46
N THR A 241 -8.02 -14.26 -12.28
CA THR A 241 -8.37 -15.54 -11.65
C THR A 241 -9.78 -16.02 -11.98
N GLY A 242 -10.53 -15.29 -12.82
CA GLY A 242 -11.87 -15.66 -13.27
C GLY A 242 -12.93 -15.62 -12.17
N MET A 243 -12.71 -14.85 -11.11
CA MET A 243 -13.73 -14.62 -10.09
C MET A 243 -14.80 -13.67 -10.66
N CYS A 244 -16.01 -14.17 -10.79
CA CYS A 244 -17.20 -13.41 -11.20
C CYS A 244 -17.89 -12.76 -10.01
#